data_55f074936c9b479e7dbacebef85d9135
#
_entry.id   55f074936c9b479e7dbacebef85d9135
#
_cell.length_a   1.000
_cell.length_b   1.000
_cell.length_c   1.000
_cell.angle_alpha   90.00
_cell.angle_beta   90.00
_cell.angle_gamma   90.00
#
_symmetry.space_group_name_H-M   'P 1'
#
loop_
_entity.id
_entity.type
_entity.pdbx_description
1 polymer ?
#
loop_
_entity_poly.entity_id
_entity_poly.type
_entity_poly.pdbx_seq_one_letter_code
_entity_poly.pdbx_strand_id
1 'polypeptide(L)'
;DTFVCSSWYYLRFCSPTEATYGFNKNDIDYWMPVDQYIGGVEHAILHLLYSRFFMRAIDYENKNFSIKEPFQSLFTQGMVCHETYKDDDDNWLSPEEIEKVNGQVVQKNNPKKIVKVGPSESMSKSKKNTIDPENIISNYGADAARLFILSDSPPEKDVQWSEEGIISSFKFVQKLWNLHQKILDELNKDHKKNNNNAIEKYTNKFLKDITHNLDNFSYNKLIANLHEMYSFMHKQIQEPYTKITLIENYQKILIAMTPIVPHFSNECLDVLQICLLYTSDAADERSSV
;
A
#
# COMPACT_ATOMS: atom_id res chain seq x y z
N ASP A 1 -7.58 -17.63 23.86
CA ASP A 1 -6.26 -18.03 23.36
C ASP A 1 -6.03 -17.44 21.96
N THR A 2 -5.01 -16.60 21.82
CA THR A 2 -4.73 -15.87 20.59
C THR A 2 -4.50 -16.79 19.39
N PHE A 3 -3.81 -17.92 19.60
CA PHE A 3 -3.54 -18.88 18.52
C PHE A 3 -4.81 -19.57 18.03
N VAL A 4 -5.70 -19.92 18.91
CA VAL A 4 -6.99 -20.52 18.55
C VAL A 4 -7.84 -19.51 17.78
N CYS A 5 -8.00 -18.30 18.30
CA CYS A 5 -8.77 -17.25 17.63
C CYS A 5 -8.21 -16.93 16.23
N SER A 6 -6.89 -16.81 16.08
CA SER A 6 -6.26 -16.55 14.78
C SER A 6 -6.44 -17.70 13.77
N SER A 7 -6.69 -18.92 14.25
CA SER A 7 -6.79 -20.09 13.38
C SER A 7 -8.11 -20.23 12.65
N TRP A 8 -9.15 -19.48 13.03
CA TRP A 8 -10.48 -19.62 12.44
C TRP A 8 -11.27 -18.30 12.27
N TYR A 9 -10.70 -17.14 12.62
CA TYR A 9 -11.40 -15.85 12.58
C TYR A 9 -11.99 -15.54 11.18
N TYR A 10 -11.35 -15.98 10.11
CA TYR A 10 -11.83 -15.80 8.73
C TYR A 10 -13.17 -16.51 8.49
N LEU A 11 -13.45 -17.64 9.17
CA LEU A 11 -14.77 -18.27 9.16
C LEU A 11 -15.80 -17.40 9.86
N ARG A 12 -15.42 -16.81 11.01
CA ARG A 12 -16.28 -15.89 11.74
C ARG A 12 -16.61 -14.63 10.91
N PHE A 13 -15.68 -14.14 10.13
CA PHE A 13 -15.90 -12.98 9.25
C PHE A 13 -16.95 -13.27 8.16
N CYS A 14 -17.11 -14.51 7.72
CA CYS A 14 -18.18 -14.88 6.80
C CYS A 14 -19.58 -14.78 7.44
N SER A 15 -19.70 -14.91 8.77
CA SER A 15 -20.96 -14.89 9.50
C SER A 15 -20.87 -14.00 10.74
N PRO A 16 -20.66 -12.68 10.62
CA PRO A 16 -20.35 -11.81 11.76
C PRO A 16 -21.50 -11.68 12.75
N THR A 17 -22.73 -11.85 12.30
CA THR A 17 -23.97 -11.71 13.10
C THR A 17 -24.51 -13.02 13.66
N GLU A 18 -23.91 -14.18 13.35
CA GLU A 18 -24.33 -15.47 13.87
C GLU A 18 -24.15 -15.52 15.41
N ALA A 19 -25.22 -15.74 16.12
CA ALA A 19 -25.24 -15.68 17.59
C ALA A 19 -25.20 -17.04 18.27
N THR A 20 -25.56 -18.10 17.57
CA THR A 20 -25.72 -19.45 18.16
C THR A 20 -24.47 -20.31 17.98
N TYR A 21 -23.85 -20.21 16.82
CA TYR A 21 -22.68 -21.00 16.44
C TYR A 21 -21.50 -20.09 16.07
N GLY A 22 -20.31 -20.66 15.88
CA GLY A 22 -19.13 -19.92 15.46
C GLY A 22 -19.30 -19.29 14.08
N PHE A 23 -20.04 -19.94 13.19
CA PHE A 23 -20.34 -19.49 11.82
C PHE A 23 -21.54 -20.27 11.25
N ASN A 24 -22.13 -19.76 10.17
CA ASN A 24 -23.18 -20.43 9.41
C ASN A 24 -22.56 -21.17 8.21
N LYS A 25 -23.00 -22.42 7.99
CA LYS A 25 -22.47 -23.24 6.90
C LYS A 25 -22.73 -22.65 5.52
N ASN A 26 -23.91 -22.08 5.28
CA ASN A 26 -24.27 -21.50 3.98
C ASN A 26 -23.38 -20.30 3.64
N ASP A 27 -23.04 -19.46 4.65
CA ASP A 27 -22.14 -18.33 4.48
C ASP A 27 -20.71 -18.81 4.15
N ILE A 28 -20.26 -19.88 4.82
CA ILE A 28 -18.96 -20.48 4.52
C ILE A 28 -18.93 -21.06 3.11
N ASP A 29 -19.95 -21.81 2.70
CA ASP A 29 -20.01 -22.39 1.35
C ASP A 29 -20.05 -21.31 0.24
N TYR A 30 -20.52 -20.09 0.57
CA TYR A 30 -20.55 -18.96 -0.35
C TYR A 30 -19.23 -18.17 -0.41
N TRP A 31 -18.64 -17.87 0.77
CA TRP A 31 -17.50 -16.96 0.86
C TRP A 31 -16.13 -17.64 0.81
N MET A 32 -16.06 -18.93 1.13
CA MET A 32 -14.80 -19.66 1.22
C MET A 32 -14.55 -20.55 -0.02
N PRO A 33 -13.28 -20.85 -0.34
CA PRO A 33 -12.05 -20.38 0.32
C PRO A 33 -11.78 -18.90 0.09
N VAL A 34 -10.97 -18.27 0.95
CA VAL A 34 -10.50 -16.89 0.74
C VAL A 34 -9.71 -16.81 -0.57
N ASP A 35 -10.12 -15.93 -1.49
CA ASP A 35 -9.55 -15.84 -2.84
C ASP A 35 -8.06 -15.47 -2.83
N GLN A 36 -7.69 -14.46 -2.01
CA GLN A 36 -6.32 -13.99 -1.89
C GLN A 36 -5.99 -13.69 -0.43
N TYR A 37 -4.98 -14.33 0.11
CA TYR A 37 -4.49 -14.10 1.48
C TYR A 37 -3.08 -13.54 1.45
N ILE A 38 -2.89 -12.37 2.10
CA ILE A 38 -1.63 -11.62 2.07
C ILE A 38 -1.09 -11.52 3.50
N GLY A 39 0.18 -11.86 3.70
CA GLY A 39 0.83 -11.75 5.00
C GLY A 39 2.33 -11.95 4.92
N GLY A 40 3.03 -11.71 6.04
CA GLY A 40 4.47 -11.92 6.12
C GLY A 40 4.85 -13.40 6.03
N VAL A 41 6.03 -13.66 5.49
CA VAL A 41 6.57 -15.02 5.32
C VAL A 41 6.74 -15.76 6.65
N GLU A 42 6.91 -15.05 7.76
CA GLU A 42 7.04 -15.60 9.11
C GLU A 42 5.80 -16.38 9.56
N HIS A 43 4.65 -16.10 8.98
CA HIS A 43 3.40 -16.78 9.30
C HIS A 43 3.28 -18.17 8.65
N ALA A 44 4.16 -18.56 7.75
CA ALA A 44 4.11 -19.85 7.06
C ALA A 44 4.10 -21.04 8.02
N ILE A 45 4.93 -21.02 9.07
CA ILE A 45 5.06 -22.05 10.10
C ILE A 45 4.24 -21.77 11.36
N LEU A 46 3.54 -20.65 11.41
CA LEU A 46 2.70 -20.23 12.54
C LEU A 46 1.22 -20.21 12.13
N HIS A 47 0.70 -19.01 11.87
CA HIS A 47 -0.71 -18.76 11.57
C HIS A 47 -1.24 -19.59 10.39
N LEU A 48 -0.50 -19.66 9.27
CA LEU A 48 -0.97 -20.38 8.09
C LEU A 48 -1.06 -21.89 8.34
N LEU A 49 -0.09 -22.46 9.05
CA LEU A 49 -0.12 -23.88 9.45
C LEU A 49 -1.30 -24.17 10.37
N TYR A 50 -1.50 -23.32 11.39
CA TYR A 50 -2.60 -23.49 12.34
C TYR A 50 -3.97 -23.33 11.68
N SER A 51 -4.14 -22.38 10.78
CA SER A 51 -5.37 -22.20 10.01
C SER A 51 -5.72 -23.43 9.19
N ARG A 52 -4.76 -23.99 8.47
CA ARG A 52 -4.94 -25.24 7.69
C ARG A 52 -5.27 -26.44 8.58
N PHE A 53 -4.58 -26.57 9.71
CA PHE A 53 -4.87 -27.62 10.69
C PHE A 53 -6.28 -27.47 11.25
N PHE A 54 -6.67 -26.25 11.62
CA PHE A 54 -7.97 -25.99 12.23
C PHE A 54 -9.14 -26.30 11.28
N MET A 55 -9.01 -25.94 10.00
CA MET A 55 -9.98 -26.30 8.97
C MET A 55 -10.19 -27.83 8.90
N ARG A 56 -9.10 -28.58 8.92
CA ARG A 56 -9.15 -30.06 8.88
C ARG A 56 -9.70 -30.65 10.16
N ALA A 57 -9.41 -30.06 11.31
CA ALA A 57 -9.92 -30.50 12.61
C ALA A 57 -11.44 -30.30 12.72
N ILE A 58 -11.96 -29.18 12.22
CA ILE A 58 -13.42 -28.92 12.18
C ILE A 58 -14.12 -29.92 11.25
N ASP A 59 -13.53 -30.24 10.11
CA ASP A 59 -14.11 -31.18 9.12
C ASP A 59 -14.06 -32.64 9.58
N TYR A 60 -13.13 -32.97 10.48
CA TYR A 60 -12.84 -34.37 10.86
C TYR A 60 -14.08 -35.10 11.42
N GLU A 61 -14.88 -34.50 12.27
CA GLU A 61 -16.08 -35.09 12.83
C GLU A 61 -17.34 -34.74 12.03
N ASN A 62 -17.41 -33.55 11.46
CA ASN A 62 -18.65 -33.04 10.90
C ASN A 62 -18.87 -33.42 9.41
N LYS A 63 -17.88 -33.85 8.68
CA LYS A 63 -17.89 -34.29 7.24
C LYS A 63 -18.77 -33.47 6.27
N ASN A 64 -19.26 -32.33 6.76
CA ASN A 64 -20.15 -31.41 6.05
C ASN A 64 -19.42 -30.22 5.46
N PHE A 65 -18.10 -30.16 5.64
CA PHE A 65 -17.26 -29.07 5.19
C PHE A 65 -16.66 -29.43 3.83
N SER A 66 -17.11 -28.79 2.78
CA SER A 66 -16.60 -29.04 1.42
C SER A 66 -15.17 -28.49 1.21
N ILE A 67 -14.73 -27.58 2.09
CA ILE A 67 -13.51 -26.78 1.94
C ILE A 67 -12.44 -27.31 2.91
N LYS A 68 -11.32 -27.79 2.35
CA LYS A 68 -10.20 -28.35 3.14
C LYS A 68 -9.07 -27.37 3.37
N GLU A 69 -8.90 -26.41 2.47
CA GLU A 69 -7.86 -25.37 2.52
C GLU A 69 -8.53 -24.00 2.67
N PRO A 70 -8.14 -23.20 3.67
CA PRO A 70 -8.80 -21.93 3.95
C PRO A 70 -8.53 -20.84 2.90
N PHE A 71 -7.39 -20.92 2.21
CA PHE A 71 -6.91 -19.91 1.28
C PHE A 71 -6.68 -20.51 -0.11
N GLN A 72 -7.27 -19.91 -1.13
CA GLN A 72 -7.10 -20.33 -2.52
C GLN A 72 -5.72 -19.89 -3.04
N SER A 73 -5.34 -18.66 -2.73
CA SER A 73 -4.04 -18.09 -3.08
C SER A 73 -3.38 -17.47 -1.87
N LEU A 74 -2.06 -17.66 -1.77
CA LEU A 74 -1.22 -17.03 -0.75
C LEU A 74 -0.24 -16.08 -1.44
N PHE A 75 -0.09 -14.90 -0.86
CA PHE A 75 0.97 -13.96 -1.23
C PHE A 75 1.79 -13.64 0.02
N THR A 76 3.06 -14.05 0.04
CA THR A 76 3.96 -13.78 1.16
C THR A 76 4.77 -12.54 0.88
N GLN A 77 4.57 -11.51 1.70
CA GLN A 77 5.30 -10.25 1.60
C GLN A 77 6.61 -10.30 2.40
N GLY A 78 7.61 -9.56 1.91
CA GLY A 78 8.88 -9.34 2.62
C GLY A 78 8.70 -8.45 3.85
N MET A 79 9.75 -8.34 4.63
CA MET A 79 9.80 -7.55 5.86
C MET A 79 10.29 -6.13 5.59
N VAL A 80 9.87 -5.18 6.41
CA VAL A 80 10.50 -3.87 6.47
C VAL A 80 11.69 -3.95 7.41
N CYS A 81 12.88 -3.70 6.88
CA CYS A 81 14.14 -3.79 7.58
C CYS A 81 14.76 -2.42 7.83
N HIS A 82 15.46 -2.27 8.91
CA HIS A 82 16.21 -1.06 9.25
C HIS A 82 17.55 -1.41 9.90
N GLU A 83 18.53 -0.52 9.74
CA GLU A 83 19.81 -0.63 10.42
C GLU A 83 19.61 -0.76 11.94
N THR A 84 20.52 -1.45 12.59
CA THR A 84 20.55 -1.58 14.04
C THR A 84 21.68 -0.74 14.63
N TYR A 85 21.48 -0.21 15.81
CA TYR A 85 22.40 0.71 16.46
C TYR A 85 22.72 0.26 17.87
N LYS A 86 24.02 0.30 18.25
CA LYS A 86 24.46 -0.03 19.60
C LYS A 86 25.43 1.02 20.13
N ASP A 87 25.36 1.25 21.44
CA ASP A 87 26.36 2.04 22.16
C ASP A 87 27.61 1.21 22.46
N ASP A 88 28.58 1.83 23.17
CA ASP A 88 29.83 1.17 23.57
C ASP A 88 29.65 0.01 24.57
N ASP A 89 28.52 0.03 25.29
CA ASP A 89 28.15 -0.99 26.27
C ASP A 89 27.25 -2.08 25.67
N ASP A 90 27.15 -2.14 24.32
CA ASP A 90 26.34 -3.05 23.54
C ASP A 90 24.79 -2.93 23.77
N ASN A 91 24.31 -1.82 24.35
CA ASN A 91 22.88 -1.55 24.46
C ASN A 91 22.30 -1.09 23.11
N TRP A 92 21.09 -1.54 22.77
CA TRP A 92 20.40 -1.12 21.59
C TRP A 92 19.93 0.34 21.70
N LEU A 93 20.18 1.12 20.65
CA LEU A 93 19.71 2.50 20.50
C LEU A 93 18.62 2.58 19.43
N SER A 94 17.64 3.45 19.64
CA SER A 94 16.62 3.73 18.61
C SER A 94 17.14 4.75 17.58
N PRO A 95 16.54 4.80 16.38
CA PRO A 95 16.88 5.82 15.39
C PRO A 95 16.71 7.27 15.91
N GLU A 96 15.84 7.49 16.89
CA GLU A 96 15.61 8.79 17.52
C GLU A 96 16.73 9.21 18.47
N GLU A 97 17.51 8.25 19.00
CA GLU A 97 18.62 8.47 19.94
C GLU A 97 19.95 8.76 19.24
N ILE A 98 19.97 8.71 17.91
CA ILE A 98 21.18 8.88 17.09
C ILE A 98 21.07 10.05 16.14
N GLU A 99 22.22 10.53 15.64
CA GLU A 99 22.31 11.50 14.55
C GLU A 99 23.55 11.22 13.68
N LYS A 100 23.50 11.64 12.41
CA LYS A 100 24.66 11.57 11.49
C LYS A 100 25.40 12.90 11.48
N VAL A 101 26.62 12.92 12.01
CA VAL A 101 27.50 14.09 12.03
C VAL A 101 28.77 13.79 11.25
N ASN A 102 29.06 14.56 10.21
CA ASN A 102 30.25 14.39 9.36
C ASN A 102 30.48 12.95 8.84
N GLY A 103 29.39 12.24 8.51
CA GLY A 103 29.45 10.87 8.01
C GLY A 103 29.60 9.77 9.08
N GLN A 104 29.64 10.15 10.35
CA GLN A 104 29.65 9.22 11.48
C GLN A 104 28.28 9.25 12.18
N VAL A 105 27.84 8.08 12.67
CA VAL A 105 26.66 7.98 13.53
C VAL A 105 27.09 8.15 14.98
N VAL A 106 26.48 9.12 15.66
CA VAL A 106 26.79 9.47 17.05
C VAL A 106 25.50 9.50 17.88
N GLN A 107 25.64 9.43 19.20
CA GLN A 107 24.49 9.60 20.08
C GLN A 107 24.06 11.08 20.10
N LYS A 108 22.76 11.31 19.86
CA LYS A 108 22.16 12.66 19.82
C LYS A 108 22.41 13.45 21.11
N ASN A 109 22.33 12.78 22.26
CA ASN A 109 22.56 13.40 23.58
C ASN A 109 24.05 13.60 23.92
N ASN A 110 24.96 12.95 23.19
CA ASN A 110 26.41 13.09 23.38
C ASN A 110 27.16 12.82 22.06
N PRO A 111 27.34 13.85 21.20
CA PRO A 111 27.99 13.68 19.90
C PRO A 111 29.45 13.20 19.92
N LYS A 112 30.06 13.10 21.09
CA LYS A 112 31.40 12.50 21.25
C LYS A 112 31.38 10.97 21.30
N LYS A 113 30.20 10.36 21.54
CA LYS A 113 30.04 8.90 21.57
C LYS A 113 29.63 8.41 20.19
N ILE A 114 30.54 7.66 19.57
CA ILE A 114 30.28 7.02 18.28
C ILE A 114 29.35 5.81 18.50
N VAL A 115 28.41 5.63 17.60
CA VAL A 115 27.46 4.52 17.62
C VAL A 115 27.94 3.43 16.65
N LYS A 116 27.90 2.18 17.09
CA LYS A 116 28.14 1.01 16.24
C LYS A 116 26.91 0.77 15.39
N VAL A 117 27.07 0.90 14.07
CA VAL A 117 26.02 0.59 13.10
C VAL A 117 26.10 -0.88 12.74
N GLY A 118 25.06 -1.63 13.02
CA GLY A 118 24.92 -3.03 12.66
C GLY A 118 24.16 -3.24 11.34
N PRO A 119 23.96 -4.49 10.92
CA PRO A 119 23.25 -4.82 9.70
C PRO A 119 21.79 -4.36 9.74
N SER A 120 21.22 -4.16 8.55
CA SER A 120 19.78 -3.97 8.40
C SER A 120 19.07 -5.29 8.65
N GLU A 121 18.14 -5.29 9.59
CA GLU A 121 17.38 -6.46 10.01
C GLU A 121 15.90 -6.10 10.14
N SER A 122 15.02 -7.10 10.17
CA SER A 122 13.60 -6.91 10.42
C SER A 122 13.36 -6.03 11.64
N MET A 123 12.49 -5.04 11.52
CA MET A 123 12.16 -4.15 12.61
C MET A 123 11.58 -4.89 13.81
N SER A 124 12.13 -4.66 15.00
CA SER A 124 11.63 -5.23 16.25
C SER A 124 11.79 -4.28 17.42
N LYS A 125 10.84 -4.31 18.35
CA LYS A 125 10.91 -3.51 19.59
C LYS A 125 12.12 -3.89 20.46
N SER A 126 12.52 -5.16 20.45
CA SER A 126 13.68 -5.65 21.25
C SER A 126 15.02 -5.09 20.78
N LYS A 127 15.15 -4.83 19.48
CA LYS A 127 16.35 -4.22 18.87
C LYS A 127 16.25 -2.70 18.74
N LYS A 128 15.12 -2.12 19.11
CA LYS A 128 14.81 -0.69 18.99
C LYS A 128 15.00 -0.11 17.58
N ASN A 129 15.00 -0.92 16.53
CA ASN A 129 15.18 -0.46 15.14
C ASN A 129 13.85 -0.21 14.42
N THR A 130 12.80 0.05 15.18
CA THR A 130 11.46 0.39 14.64
C THR A 130 11.35 1.85 14.29
N ILE A 131 10.65 2.12 13.20
CA ILE A 131 10.24 3.48 12.81
C ILE A 131 8.77 3.63 13.15
N ASP A 132 8.43 4.75 13.79
CA ASP A 132 7.05 5.06 14.16
C ASP A 132 6.27 5.53 12.91
N PRO A 133 5.24 4.78 12.46
CA PRO A 133 4.42 5.19 11.33
C PRO A 133 3.70 6.52 11.54
N GLU A 134 3.29 6.86 12.77
CA GLU A 134 2.59 8.12 13.05
C GLU A 134 3.48 9.32 12.78
N ASN A 135 4.76 9.26 13.17
CA ASN A 135 5.75 10.28 12.86
C ASN A 135 5.97 10.45 11.36
N ILE A 136 6.03 9.34 10.62
CA ILE A 136 6.19 9.37 9.17
C ILE A 136 4.96 9.99 8.49
N ILE A 137 3.77 9.56 8.87
CA ILE A 137 2.52 10.07 8.30
C ILE A 137 2.36 11.56 8.62
N SER A 138 2.69 11.99 9.84
CA SER A 138 2.59 13.40 10.25
C SER A 138 3.56 14.31 9.48
N ASN A 139 4.77 13.82 9.16
CA ASN A 139 5.79 14.62 8.50
C ASN A 139 5.70 14.59 6.96
N TYR A 140 5.32 13.45 6.37
CA TYR A 140 5.38 13.22 4.93
C TYR A 140 4.03 12.88 4.30
N GLY A 141 3.02 12.55 5.10
CA GLY A 141 1.71 12.09 4.63
C GLY A 141 1.67 10.59 4.30
N ALA A 142 0.48 10.02 4.38
CA ALA A 142 0.27 8.60 4.14
C ALA A 142 0.60 8.17 2.70
N ASP A 143 0.30 9.01 1.70
CA ASP A 143 0.58 8.70 0.29
C ASP A 143 2.09 8.59 0.01
N ALA A 144 2.92 9.43 0.64
CA ALA A 144 4.37 9.31 0.51
C ALA A 144 4.90 8.01 1.14
N ALA A 145 4.38 7.64 2.32
CA ALA A 145 4.72 6.38 2.97
C ALA A 145 4.34 5.17 2.09
N ARG A 146 3.13 5.17 1.50
CA ARG A 146 2.68 4.13 0.58
C ARG A 146 3.56 4.03 -0.66
N LEU A 147 3.87 5.17 -1.30
CA LEU A 147 4.77 5.21 -2.46
C LEU A 147 6.14 4.63 -2.13
N PHE A 148 6.72 4.99 -0.98
CA PHE A 148 8.02 4.48 -0.57
C PHE A 148 8.00 2.95 -0.42
N ILE A 149 7.05 2.40 0.35
CA ILE A 149 6.96 0.96 0.59
C ILE A 149 6.73 0.16 -0.71
N LEU A 150 5.96 0.72 -1.66
CA LEU A 150 5.62 0.05 -2.91
C LEU A 150 6.68 0.22 -4.01
N SER A 151 7.65 1.15 -3.87
CA SER A 151 8.54 1.54 -4.96
C SER A 151 9.84 0.74 -5.04
N ASP A 152 10.41 0.38 -3.89
CA ASP A 152 11.81 -0.08 -3.80
C ASP A 152 12.01 -1.46 -4.45
N SER A 153 11.17 -2.42 -4.09
CA SER A 153 11.34 -3.82 -4.46
C SER A 153 10.00 -4.48 -4.81
N PRO A 154 10.02 -5.61 -5.54
CA PRO A 154 8.86 -6.49 -5.57
C PRO A 154 8.42 -6.82 -4.14
N PRO A 155 7.10 -6.85 -3.86
CA PRO A 155 6.59 -6.93 -2.49
C PRO A 155 6.93 -8.23 -1.75
N GLU A 156 7.45 -9.26 -2.45
CA GLU A 156 7.96 -10.50 -1.86
C GLU A 156 9.36 -10.32 -1.22
N LYS A 157 10.05 -9.24 -1.54
CA LYS A 157 11.38 -8.95 -1.02
C LYS A 157 11.32 -7.99 0.15
N ASP A 158 12.34 -8.07 1.00
CA ASP A 158 12.50 -7.13 2.10
C ASP A 158 12.72 -5.71 1.58
N VAL A 159 12.06 -4.75 2.24
CA VAL A 159 12.19 -3.31 1.99
C VAL A 159 13.16 -2.73 3.00
N GLN A 160 14.20 -2.07 2.52
CA GLN A 160 15.14 -1.35 3.37
C GLN A 160 14.60 0.06 3.66
N TRP A 161 14.35 0.36 4.93
CA TRP A 161 13.95 1.70 5.32
C TRP A 161 15.06 2.70 5.05
N SER A 162 14.73 3.84 4.44
CA SER A 162 15.66 4.91 4.10
C SER A 162 14.97 6.26 4.20
N GLU A 163 15.60 7.19 4.91
CA GLU A 163 15.09 8.57 4.97
C GLU A 163 15.12 9.27 3.61
N GLU A 164 16.16 9.03 2.82
CA GLU A 164 16.23 9.56 1.45
C GLU A 164 15.09 9.03 0.58
N GLY A 165 14.72 7.76 0.77
CA GLY A 165 13.61 7.13 0.05
C GLY A 165 12.26 7.77 0.35
N ILE A 166 11.94 7.98 1.64
CA ILE A 166 10.68 8.63 2.02
C ILE A 166 10.63 10.10 1.58
N ILE A 167 11.73 10.84 1.69
CA ILE A 167 11.83 12.23 1.21
C ILE A 167 11.64 12.29 -0.31
N SER A 168 12.19 11.34 -1.07
CA SER A 168 12.02 11.24 -2.52
C SER A 168 10.58 10.98 -2.90
N SER A 169 9.91 10.10 -2.18
CA SER A 169 8.49 9.78 -2.36
C SER A 169 7.61 11.00 -2.04
N PHE A 170 7.89 11.71 -0.96
CA PHE A 170 7.20 12.95 -0.62
C PHE A 170 7.35 14.02 -1.70
N LYS A 171 8.58 14.24 -2.20
CA LYS A 171 8.84 15.16 -3.34
C LYS A 171 8.09 14.74 -4.60
N PHE A 172 7.87 13.45 -4.81
CA PHE A 172 7.09 12.99 -5.96
C PHE A 172 5.59 13.29 -5.79
N VAL A 173 5.02 13.11 -4.60
CA VAL A 173 3.64 13.56 -4.31
C VAL A 173 3.49 15.06 -4.55
N GLN A 174 4.46 15.87 -4.12
CA GLN A 174 4.46 17.32 -4.39
C GLN A 174 4.52 17.63 -5.90
N LYS A 175 5.29 16.86 -6.68
CA LYS A 175 5.32 17.00 -8.15
C LYS A 175 3.97 16.67 -8.78
N LEU A 176 3.30 15.60 -8.30
CA LEU A 176 1.96 15.23 -8.75
C LEU A 176 0.96 16.35 -8.45
N TRP A 177 1.02 16.93 -7.25
CA TRP A 177 0.18 18.07 -6.88
C TRP A 177 0.42 19.28 -7.79
N ASN A 178 1.67 19.65 -8.02
CA ASN A 178 2.02 20.74 -8.93
C ASN A 178 1.55 20.48 -10.37
N LEU A 179 1.59 19.23 -10.83
CA LEU A 179 1.04 18.85 -12.13
C LEU A 179 -0.48 19.04 -12.15
N HIS A 180 -1.18 18.62 -11.10
CA HIS A 180 -2.62 18.82 -10.96
C HIS A 180 -3.01 20.29 -11.06
N GLN A 181 -2.31 21.18 -10.33
CA GLN A 181 -2.57 22.62 -10.39
C GLN A 181 -2.37 23.17 -11.81
N LYS A 182 -1.30 22.75 -12.51
CA LYS A 182 -1.08 23.14 -13.91
C LYS A 182 -2.19 22.64 -14.83
N ILE A 183 -2.71 21.42 -14.61
CA ILE A 183 -3.84 20.89 -15.38
C ILE A 183 -5.10 21.74 -15.15
N LEU A 184 -5.39 22.14 -13.91
CA LEU A 184 -6.51 23.02 -13.59
C LEU A 184 -6.35 24.39 -14.27
N ASP A 185 -5.16 24.97 -14.23
CA ASP A 185 -4.88 26.23 -14.92
C ASP A 185 -5.09 26.12 -16.44
N GLU A 186 -4.67 25.01 -17.03
CA GLU A 186 -4.90 24.76 -18.46
C GLU A 186 -6.39 24.57 -18.78
N LEU A 187 -7.15 23.88 -17.93
CA LEU A 187 -8.60 23.69 -18.10
C LEU A 187 -9.39 25.02 -18.06
N ASN A 188 -8.84 26.07 -17.46
CA ASN A 188 -9.44 27.40 -17.40
C ASN A 188 -9.12 28.29 -18.63
N LYS A 189 -8.23 27.83 -19.52
CA LYS A 189 -7.88 28.56 -20.74
C LYS A 189 -8.79 28.18 -21.91
N ASP A 190 -8.96 29.10 -22.87
CA ASP A 190 -9.59 28.80 -24.15
C ASP A 190 -8.60 28.01 -25.02
N HIS A 191 -8.92 26.75 -25.28
CA HIS A 191 -8.08 25.85 -26.03
C HIS A 191 -8.39 25.84 -27.53
N LYS A 192 -7.35 25.88 -28.35
CA LYS A 192 -7.48 25.61 -29.80
C LYS A 192 -7.89 24.15 -29.98
N LYS A 193 -9.02 23.93 -30.63
CA LYS A 193 -9.52 22.60 -31.01
C LYS A 193 -8.48 21.90 -31.88
N ASN A 194 -7.91 20.80 -31.40
CA ASN A 194 -7.12 19.90 -32.20
C ASN A 194 -7.43 18.45 -31.85
N ASN A 195 -7.56 17.60 -32.87
CA ASN A 195 -7.85 16.17 -32.74
C ASN A 195 -6.58 15.35 -32.42
N ASN A 196 -5.80 15.78 -31.47
CA ASN A 196 -4.64 15.01 -31.05
C ASN A 196 -5.08 13.93 -30.04
N ASN A 197 -5.14 12.67 -30.47
CA ASN A 197 -5.51 11.52 -29.65
C ASN A 197 -4.35 11.01 -28.76
N ALA A 198 -3.28 11.78 -28.57
CA ALA A 198 -2.12 11.33 -27.81
C ALA A 198 -2.44 11.07 -26.35
N ILE A 199 -3.23 11.95 -25.71
CA ILE A 199 -3.66 11.79 -24.31
C ILE A 199 -4.49 10.50 -24.15
N GLU A 200 -5.48 10.31 -25.01
CA GLU A 200 -6.36 9.12 -24.97
C GLU A 200 -5.58 7.82 -25.21
N LYS A 201 -4.72 7.79 -26.21
CA LYS A 201 -3.87 6.61 -26.48
C LYS A 201 -2.96 6.28 -25.30
N TYR A 202 -2.36 7.29 -24.71
CA TYR A 202 -1.51 7.10 -23.55
C TYR A 202 -2.31 6.63 -22.35
N THR A 203 -3.46 7.23 -22.07
CA THR A 203 -4.35 6.83 -20.97
C THR A 203 -4.77 5.36 -21.10
N ASN A 204 -5.16 4.93 -22.28
CA ASN A 204 -5.55 3.53 -22.51
C ASN A 204 -4.37 2.56 -22.29
N LYS A 205 -3.16 2.94 -22.71
CA LYS A 205 -1.94 2.18 -22.39
C LYS A 205 -1.69 2.14 -20.89
N PHE A 206 -1.73 3.30 -20.23
CA PHE A 206 -1.51 3.43 -18.80
C PHE A 206 -2.49 2.57 -18.00
N LEU A 207 -3.79 2.62 -18.30
CA LEU A 207 -4.80 1.79 -17.65
C LEU A 207 -4.53 0.29 -17.81
N LYS A 208 -4.16 -0.14 -19.03
CA LYS A 208 -3.78 -1.52 -19.28
C LYS A 208 -2.58 -1.95 -18.43
N ASP A 209 -1.53 -1.13 -18.39
CA ASP A 209 -0.29 -1.44 -17.66
C ASP A 209 -0.55 -1.45 -16.13
N ILE A 210 -1.35 -0.50 -15.61
CA ILE A 210 -1.74 -0.45 -14.20
C ILE A 210 -2.55 -1.69 -13.82
N THR A 211 -3.58 -2.05 -14.59
CA THR A 211 -4.40 -3.24 -14.33
C THR A 211 -3.54 -4.49 -14.30
N HIS A 212 -2.70 -4.68 -15.31
CA HIS A 212 -1.79 -5.83 -15.35
C HIS A 212 -0.85 -5.89 -14.13
N ASN A 213 -0.29 -4.75 -13.73
CA ASN A 213 0.63 -4.70 -12.59
C ASN A 213 -0.08 -4.90 -11.25
N LEU A 214 -1.33 -4.44 -11.10
CA LEU A 214 -2.16 -4.72 -9.91
C LEU A 214 -2.50 -6.21 -9.82
N ASP A 215 -2.98 -6.82 -10.91
CA ASP A 215 -3.36 -8.24 -10.95
C ASP A 215 -2.17 -9.17 -10.62
N ASN A 216 -0.95 -8.73 -10.91
CA ASN A 216 0.28 -9.50 -10.66
C ASN A 216 1.09 -9.02 -9.45
N PHE A 217 0.54 -8.16 -8.59
CA PHE A 217 1.24 -7.58 -7.43
C PHE A 217 2.60 -6.93 -7.76
N SER A 218 2.77 -6.46 -9.01
CA SER A 218 4.01 -5.82 -9.48
C SER A 218 4.04 -4.33 -9.11
N TYR A 219 3.95 -4.01 -7.81
CA TYR A 219 3.77 -2.64 -7.33
C TYR A 219 4.93 -1.70 -7.70
N ASN A 220 6.16 -2.17 -7.67
CA ASN A 220 7.32 -1.37 -8.08
C ASN A 220 7.23 -0.95 -9.56
N LYS A 221 6.73 -1.80 -10.45
CA LYS A 221 6.47 -1.46 -11.85
C LYS A 221 5.33 -0.46 -11.99
N LEU A 222 4.32 -0.60 -11.14
CA LEU A 222 3.20 0.32 -11.08
C LEU A 222 3.67 1.74 -10.69
N ILE A 223 4.58 1.86 -9.72
CA ILE A 223 5.18 3.16 -9.37
C ILE A 223 5.99 3.72 -10.54
N ALA A 224 6.72 2.89 -11.29
CA ALA A 224 7.40 3.33 -12.51
C ALA A 224 6.40 3.89 -13.55
N ASN A 225 5.23 3.26 -13.72
CA ASN A 225 4.19 3.78 -14.60
C ASN A 225 3.66 5.15 -14.14
N LEU A 226 3.60 5.43 -12.82
CA LEU A 226 3.23 6.75 -12.31
C LEU A 226 4.27 7.82 -12.68
N HIS A 227 5.56 7.50 -12.63
CA HIS A 227 6.61 8.42 -13.06
C HIS A 227 6.58 8.69 -14.58
N GLU A 228 6.29 7.67 -15.38
CA GLU A 228 6.08 7.81 -16.82
C GLU A 228 4.86 8.68 -17.12
N MET A 229 3.76 8.44 -16.42
CA MET A 229 2.53 9.22 -16.52
C MET A 229 2.77 10.69 -16.19
N TYR A 230 3.46 10.98 -15.09
CA TYR A 230 3.84 12.33 -14.72
C TYR A 230 4.61 13.02 -15.85
N SER A 231 5.63 12.34 -16.37
CA SER A 231 6.50 12.89 -17.43
C SER A 231 5.72 13.13 -18.73
N PHE A 232 4.85 12.20 -19.10
CA PHE A 232 3.98 12.33 -20.28
C PHE A 232 3.01 13.51 -20.12
N MET A 233 2.25 13.53 -19.04
CA MET A 233 1.23 14.56 -18.80
C MET A 233 1.86 15.95 -18.69
N HIS A 234 2.98 16.09 -17.99
CA HIS A 234 3.70 17.35 -17.86
C HIS A 234 4.12 17.94 -19.21
N LYS A 235 4.49 17.09 -20.17
CA LYS A 235 4.80 17.50 -21.54
C LYS A 235 3.54 17.76 -22.35
N GLN A 236 2.56 16.86 -22.27
CA GLN A 236 1.40 16.87 -23.16
C GLN A 236 0.44 18.03 -22.90
N ILE A 237 0.36 18.54 -21.65
CA ILE A 237 -0.48 19.73 -21.37
C ILE A 237 0.00 21.01 -22.04
N GLN A 238 1.20 21.01 -22.64
CA GLN A 238 1.73 22.15 -23.41
C GLN A 238 1.38 22.05 -24.90
N GLU A 239 0.95 20.86 -25.35
CA GLU A 239 0.58 20.59 -26.74
C GLU A 239 -0.92 20.84 -26.96
N PRO A 240 -1.39 21.01 -28.22
CA PRO A 240 -2.81 21.19 -28.48
C PRO A 240 -3.66 19.96 -28.11
N TYR A 241 -4.75 20.18 -27.41
CA TYR A 241 -5.77 19.17 -27.03
C TYR A 241 -7.15 19.81 -26.90
N THR A 242 -8.20 19.01 -26.79
CA THR A 242 -9.54 19.50 -26.40
C THR A 242 -9.70 19.43 -24.88
N LYS A 243 -10.41 20.40 -24.29
CA LYS A 243 -10.71 20.44 -22.86
C LYS A 243 -11.38 19.15 -22.38
N ILE A 244 -12.34 18.64 -23.15
CA ILE A 244 -13.06 17.40 -22.85
C ILE A 244 -12.09 16.21 -22.79
N THR A 245 -11.24 16.06 -23.81
CA THR A 245 -10.24 14.97 -23.84
C THR A 245 -9.31 15.01 -22.64
N LEU A 246 -8.86 16.19 -22.23
CA LEU A 246 -7.98 16.31 -21.06
C LEU A 246 -8.72 15.91 -19.78
N ILE A 247 -9.93 16.43 -19.53
CA ILE A 247 -10.73 16.13 -18.34
C ILE A 247 -10.98 14.63 -18.23
N GLU A 248 -11.60 14.03 -19.25
CA GLU A 248 -12.02 12.62 -19.21
C GLU A 248 -10.83 11.66 -19.00
N ASN A 249 -9.70 11.94 -19.62
CA ASN A 249 -8.53 11.07 -19.50
C ASN A 249 -7.80 11.29 -18.18
N TYR A 250 -7.71 12.54 -17.71
CA TYR A 250 -7.11 12.81 -16.41
C TYR A 250 -7.92 12.20 -15.25
N GLN A 251 -9.24 12.21 -15.34
CA GLN A 251 -10.13 11.52 -14.41
C GLN A 251 -9.82 10.02 -14.35
N LYS A 252 -9.75 9.36 -15.50
CA LYS A 252 -9.41 7.93 -15.58
C LYS A 252 -8.05 7.62 -14.94
N ILE A 253 -7.07 8.50 -15.16
CA ILE A 253 -5.74 8.38 -14.56
C ILE A 253 -5.83 8.50 -13.03
N LEU A 254 -6.53 9.51 -12.49
CA LEU A 254 -6.69 9.70 -11.06
C LEU A 254 -7.40 8.51 -10.39
N ILE A 255 -8.46 8.00 -11.01
CA ILE A 255 -9.16 6.80 -10.53
C ILE A 255 -8.21 5.60 -10.46
N ALA A 256 -7.42 5.39 -11.52
CA ALA A 256 -6.44 4.30 -11.55
C ALA A 256 -5.30 4.45 -10.52
N MET A 257 -5.02 5.68 -10.08
CA MET A 257 -4.01 5.96 -9.04
C MET A 257 -4.54 5.78 -7.61
N THR A 258 -5.85 5.72 -7.40
CA THR A 258 -6.48 5.65 -6.07
C THR A 258 -5.94 4.51 -5.20
N PRO A 259 -5.69 3.29 -5.69
CA PRO A 259 -5.13 2.22 -4.87
C PRO A 259 -3.72 2.52 -4.32
N ILE A 260 -3.00 3.47 -4.91
CA ILE A 260 -1.60 3.77 -4.59
C ILE A 260 -1.48 5.03 -3.75
N VAL A 261 -2.07 6.13 -4.23
CA VAL A 261 -2.06 7.46 -3.62
C VAL A 261 -3.50 7.95 -3.38
N PRO A 262 -4.23 7.32 -2.46
CA PRO A 262 -5.66 7.55 -2.27
C PRO A 262 -5.99 8.99 -1.88
N HIS A 263 -5.23 9.60 -0.98
CA HIS A 263 -5.51 10.97 -0.51
C HIS A 263 -5.33 11.98 -1.64
N PHE A 264 -4.22 11.89 -2.36
CA PHE A 264 -3.96 12.73 -3.53
C PHE A 264 -5.05 12.58 -4.61
N SER A 265 -5.38 11.32 -4.96
CA SER A 265 -6.34 11.04 -6.02
C SER A 265 -7.73 11.54 -5.67
N ASN A 266 -8.21 11.30 -4.44
CA ASN A 266 -9.53 11.75 -4.01
C ASN A 266 -9.61 13.29 -3.98
N GLU A 267 -8.63 13.98 -3.38
CA GLU A 267 -8.58 15.44 -3.35
C GLU A 267 -8.64 16.04 -4.76
N CYS A 268 -7.86 15.47 -5.70
CA CYS A 268 -7.89 15.92 -7.10
C CYS A 268 -9.23 15.68 -7.78
N LEU A 269 -9.88 14.54 -7.51
CA LEU A 269 -11.18 14.21 -8.07
C LEU A 269 -12.30 15.09 -7.50
N ASP A 270 -12.27 15.41 -6.22
CA ASP A 270 -13.21 16.31 -5.56
C ASP A 270 -13.15 17.71 -6.18
N VAL A 271 -11.94 18.23 -6.38
CA VAL A 271 -11.74 19.53 -7.07
C VAL A 271 -12.29 19.52 -8.49
N LEU A 272 -12.22 18.37 -9.18
CA LEU A 272 -12.80 18.19 -10.52
C LEU A 272 -14.32 17.93 -10.49
N GLN A 273 -14.99 18.03 -9.32
CA GLN A 273 -16.41 17.74 -9.11
C GLN A 273 -16.81 16.32 -9.51
N ILE A 274 -15.92 15.38 -9.33
CA ILE A 274 -16.21 13.98 -9.53
C ILE A 274 -16.42 13.37 -8.15
N CYS A 275 -17.68 13.13 -7.77
CA CYS A 275 -17.96 12.15 -6.74
C CYS A 275 -17.37 10.82 -7.21
N LEU A 276 -16.21 10.42 -6.67
CA LEU A 276 -15.97 9.01 -6.54
C LEU A 276 -17.13 8.52 -5.69
N LEU A 277 -18.05 7.80 -6.31
CA LEU A 277 -18.88 6.81 -5.63
C LEU A 277 -17.92 5.77 -5.07
N TYR A 278 -17.07 6.25 -4.16
CA TYR A 278 -16.38 5.35 -3.28
C TYR A 278 -17.49 4.83 -2.39
N THR A 279 -17.74 3.63 -2.53
CA THR A 279 -18.51 2.71 -1.74
C THR A 279 -18.22 2.76 -0.22
N SER A 280 -18.26 3.95 0.39
CA SER A 280 -18.74 4.10 1.75
C SER A 280 -20.13 3.47 1.88
N ASP A 281 -20.95 3.55 0.83
CA ASP A 281 -22.23 2.85 0.71
C ASP A 281 -22.11 1.33 0.77
N ALA A 282 -21.06 0.71 0.24
CA ALA A 282 -20.91 -0.75 0.38
C ALA A 282 -20.55 -1.19 1.80
N ALA A 283 -19.97 -0.31 2.62
CA ALA A 283 -19.76 -0.54 4.04
C ALA A 283 -21.01 -0.17 4.87
N ASP A 284 -21.74 0.88 4.48
CA ASP A 284 -22.97 1.33 5.16
C ASP A 284 -24.20 0.49 4.79
N GLU A 285 -24.32 0.01 3.56
CA GLU A 285 -25.39 -0.94 3.19
C GLU A 285 -25.27 -2.29 3.90
N ARG A 286 -24.07 -2.67 4.36
CA ARG A 286 -23.84 -3.89 5.19
C ARG A 286 -24.12 -3.68 6.68
N SER A 287 -24.27 -2.46 7.14
CA SER A 287 -24.66 -2.15 8.52
C SER A 287 -26.16 -1.93 8.70
N SER A 288 -26.96 -2.00 7.63
CA SER A 288 -28.40 -1.79 7.65
C SER A 288 -29.23 -3.02 7.25
N VAL A 289 -28.65 -4.24 7.32
CA VAL A 289 -29.41 -5.50 7.19
C VAL A 289 -29.21 -6.37 8.40
#